data_dc0d87bf6e7995da43ad3f0efba0673e
#
_entry.id   dc0d87bf6e7995da43ad3f0efba0673e
#
_cell.length_a   1.000
_cell.length_b   1.000
_cell.length_c   1.000
_cell.angle_alpha   90.00
_cell.angle_beta   90.00
_cell.angle_gamma   90.00
#
_symmetry.space_group_name_H-M   'P 1'
#
loop_
_entity.id
_entity.type
_entity.pdbx_description
1 polymer ?
#
loop_
_entity_poly.entity_id
_entity_poly.type
_entity_poly.pdbx_seq_one_letter_code
_entity_poly.pdbx_strand_id
1 'polypeptide(L)'
;MKIRHFILTLATGFTLANCAEDVEKLAKPYLDRAQQSYANNQYALAKLQIDSIKQLYPKAFDTRTQAQALLIEVELTEANTSKCYTDSLLAIAQEKATTLAATLYFDKDVRYQDIGTYYASRHRTEKNVDKSYLRPQTDERGVFTITAFYRGRAIGAHTLRFTAPDGSYVDLPATAEPYIMSDATGRTERTDFAATPEVAHFVGAHTTITATLIGERKAQIPFAKTDAQALAQVADLASALKASTELQAAQQELTRRITFYEQRRK
;
A
#
# COMPACT_ATOMS: atom_id res chain seq x y z
N MET A 1 96.77 -12.08 0.19
CA MET A 1 96.06 -10.86 -0.29
C MET A 1 94.56 -11.03 0.01
N LYS A 2 94.05 -10.37 1.04
CA LYS A 2 92.63 -10.54 1.51
C LYS A 2 91.88 -9.32 1.09
N ILE A 3 90.87 -9.49 0.23
CA ILE A 3 89.97 -8.42 -0.18
C ILE A 3 88.73 -8.51 0.74
N ARG A 4 88.51 -7.40 1.52
CA ARG A 4 87.33 -7.22 2.39
C ARG A 4 86.21 -6.58 1.59
N HIS A 5 85.10 -7.27 1.45
CA HIS A 5 83.89 -6.70 0.89
C HIS A 5 83.16 -5.93 1.99
N PHE A 6 82.91 -4.67 1.74
CA PHE A 6 82.09 -3.77 2.56
C PHE A 6 80.63 -3.83 2.04
N ILE A 7 79.76 -4.40 2.84
CA ILE A 7 78.35 -4.41 2.49
C ILE A 7 77.70 -3.12 3.06
N LEU A 8 77.26 -2.23 2.15
CA LEU A 8 76.53 -1.02 2.49
C LEU A 8 75.03 -1.37 2.51
N THR A 9 74.43 -1.50 3.72
CA THR A 9 73.01 -1.68 3.89
C THR A 9 72.31 -0.32 3.78
N LEU A 10 71.60 -0.09 2.67
CA LEU A 10 70.72 1.07 2.43
C LEU A 10 69.37 0.82 3.13
N ALA A 11 69.12 1.48 4.27
CA ALA A 11 67.84 1.47 4.97
C ALA A 11 66.88 2.42 4.24
N THR A 12 66.00 1.88 3.39
CA THR A 12 64.85 2.59 2.82
C THR A 12 63.73 2.64 3.84
N GLY A 13 63.68 3.73 4.60
CA GLY A 13 62.51 4.09 5.43
C GLY A 13 61.33 4.46 4.53
N PHE A 14 60.36 3.58 4.46
CA PHE A 14 59.11 3.83 3.76
C PHE A 14 58.26 4.82 4.54
N THR A 15 58.11 6.04 4.06
CA THR A 15 57.19 7.07 4.58
C THR A 15 55.75 6.76 4.12
N LEU A 16 55.04 5.86 4.81
CA LEU A 16 53.63 5.54 4.55
C LEU A 16 52.65 6.62 5.07
N ALA A 17 53.13 7.61 5.83
CA ALA A 17 52.28 8.62 6.45
C ALA A 17 51.70 9.66 5.47
N ASN A 18 52.39 9.97 4.37
CA ASN A 18 52.00 11.06 3.47
C ASN A 18 50.82 10.68 2.54
N CYS A 19 50.64 9.40 2.23
CA CYS A 19 49.54 8.95 1.35
C CYS A 19 48.17 8.98 2.05
N ALA A 20 48.09 8.81 3.38
CA ALA A 20 46.84 8.79 4.13
C ALA A 20 46.26 10.21 4.26
N GLU A 21 47.11 11.20 4.51
CA GLU A 21 46.72 12.60 4.66
C GLU A 21 46.18 13.23 3.37
N ASP A 22 46.71 12.82 2.19
CA ASP A 22 46.22 13.27 0.89
C ASP A 22 44.81 12.68 0.56
N VAL A 23 44.55 11.42 0.93
CA VAL A 23 43.26 10.78 0.71
C VAL A 23 42.17 11.42 1.57
N GLU A 24 42.45 11.76 2.84
CA GLU A 24 41.52 12.45 3.71
C GLU A 24 41.19 13.86 3.18
N LYS A 25 42.16 14.61 2.70
CA LYS A 25 41.95 15.93 2.09
C LYS A 25 41.06 15.87 0.85
N LEU A 26 41.16 14.82 0.03
CA LEU A 26 40.32 14.62 -1.15
C LEU A 26 38.89 14.19 -0.80
N ALA A 27 38.72 13.43 0.29
CA ALA A 27 37.41 12.96 0.73
C ALA A 27 36.59 14.06 1.44
N LYS A 28 37.21 14.95 2.16
CA LYS A 28 36.59 15.99 3.00
C LYS A 28 35.56 16.86 2.25
N PRO A 29 35.81 17.35 1.02
CA PRO A 29 34.82 18.14 0.27
C PRO A 29 33.51 17.41 0.02
N TYR A 30 33.53 16.09 -0.06
CA TYR A 30 32.28 15.28 -0.19
C TYR A 30 31.51 15.26 1.12
N LEU A 31 32.21 15.14 2.27
CA LEU A 31 31.58 15.22 3.58
C LEU A 31 30.96 16.60 3.83
N ASP A 32 31.68 17.67 3.49
CA ASP A 32 31.19 19.05 3.63
C ASP A 32 29.91 19.26 2.79
N ARG A 33 29.92 18.77 1.55
CA ARG A 33 28.69 18.80 0.70
C ARG A 33 27.56 17.94 1.27
N ALA A 34 27.86 16.79 1.84
CA ALA A 34 26.84 15.94 2.48
C ALA A 34 26.21 16.66 3.67
N GLN A 35 27.01 17.30 4.52
CA GLN A 35 26.53 18.10 5.65
C GLN A 35 25.67 19.29 5.20
N GLN A 36 26.09 19.99 4.15
CA GLN A 36 25.32 21.08 3.56
C GLN A 36 23.98 20.60 2.98
N SER A 37 24.00 19.47 2.25
CA SER A 37 22.77 18.87 1.70
C SER A 37 21.81 18.44 2.82
N TYR A 38 22.33 17.86 3.90
CA TYR A 38 21.55 17.51 5.09
C TYR A 38 20.92 18.74 5.74
N ALA A 39 21.71 19.81 5.96
CA ALA A 39 21.20 21.06 6.51
C ALA A 39 20.09 21.71 5.66
N ASN A 40 20.10 21.46 4.36
CA ASN A 40 19.08 21.91 3.41
C ASN A 40 17.93 20.91 3.23
N ASN A 41 17.80 19.89 4.07
CA ASN A 41 16.79 18.81 3.97
C ASN A 41 16.83 18.02 2.65
N GLN A 42 17.96 18.04 1.93
CA GLN A 42 18.19 17.30 0.69
C GLN A 42 18.77 15.92 1.00
N TYR A 43 17.98 15.08 1.70
CA TYR A 43 18.43 13.79 2.25
C TYR A 43 19.01 12.84 1.20
N ALA A 44 18.36 12.73 0.04
CA ALA A 44 18.84 11.89 -1.05
C ALA A 44 20.22 12.32 -1.56
N LEU A 45 20.46 13.63 -1.67
CA LEU A 45 21.74 14.17 -2.10
C LEU A 45 22.82 13.99 -1.03
N ALA A 46 22.47 14.16 0.25
CA ALA A 46 23.38 13.90 1.37
C ALA A 46 23.85 12.43 1.35
N LYS A 47 22.93 11.48 1.20
CA LYS A 47 23.24 10.03 1.08
C LYS A 47 24.13 9.73 -0.11
N LEU A 48 23.87 10.34 -1.27
CA LEU A 48 24.70 10.18 -2.46
C LEU A 48 26.14 10.64 -2.25
N GLN A 49 26.35 11.78 -1.56
CA GLN A 49 27.70 12.28 -1.24
C GLN A 49 28.42 11.35 -0.26
N ILE A 50 27.71 10.83 0.75
CA ILE A 50 28.26 9.86 1.71
C ILE A 50 28.67 8.56 1.02
N ASP A 51 27.87 8.07 0.10
CA ASP A 51 28.16 6.86 -0.69
C ASP A 51 29.40 7.09 -1.59
N SER A 52 29.53 8.29 -2.17
CA SER A 52 30.69 8.67 -2.97
C SER A 52 31.99 8.60 -2.15
N ILE A 53 31.98 9.03 -0.87
CA ILE A 53 33.15 8.89 0.02
C ILE A 53 33.54 7.42 0.17
N LYS A 54 32.57 6.55 0.41
CA LYS A 54 32.79 5.11 0.60
C LYS A 54 33.40 4.45 -0.65
N GLN A 55 32.93 4.85 -1.83
CA GLN A 55 33.34 4.25 -3.11
C GLN A 55 34.67 4.80 -3.62
N LEU A 56 34.83 6.13 -3.60
CA LEU A 56 36.01 6.80 -4.20
C LEU A 56 37.21 6.87 -3.23
N TYR A 57 36.94 6.92 -1.95
CA TYR A 57 37.97 7.12 -0.93
C TYR A 57 37.95 6.03 0.17
N PRO A 58 38.09 4.74 -0.19
CA PRO A 58 37.95 3.63 0.77
C PRO A 58 39.02 3.67 1.90
N LYS A 59 40.12 4.39 1.71
CA LYS A 59 41.22 4.56 2.71
C LYS A 59 41.12 5.83 3.57
N ALA A 60 40.10 6.69 3.33
CA ALA A 60 39.84 7.88 4.16
C ALA A 60 39.04 7.48 5.42
N PHE A 61 39.72 6.86 6.39
CA PHE A 61 39.05 6.23 7.53
C PHE A 61 38.32 7.22 8.42
N ASP A 62 38.91 8.39 8.69
CA ASP A 62 38.32 9.41 9.56
C ASP A 62 37.10 10.05 8.89
N THR A 63 37.25 10.47 7.62
CA THR A 63 36.15 11.04 6.85
C THR A 63 34.99 10.01 6.67
N ARG A 64 35.28 8.73 6.45
CA ARG A 64 34.28 7.67 6.37
C ARG A 64 33.55 7.45 7.69
N THR A 65 34.25 7.52 8.81
CA THR A 65 33.64 7.40 10.13
C THR A 65 32.67 8.55 10.39
N GLN A 66 33.08 9.79 10.07
CA GLN A 66 32.21 10.96 10.16
C GLN A 66 31.02 10.88 9.19
N ALA A 67 31.24 10.41 7.95
CA ALA A 67 30.20 10.21 6.97
C ALA A 67 29.18 9.14 7.41
N GLN A 68 29.63 8.06 8.07
CA GLN A 68 28.75 7.04 8.62
C GLN A 68 27.90 7.58 9.78
N ALA A 69 28.47 8.40 10.65
CA ALA A 69 27.71 9.08 11.71
C ALA A 69 26.66 10.03 11.11
N LEU A 70 27.05 10.82 10.11
CA LEU A 70 26.12 11.70 9.39
C LEU A 70 25.00 10.90 8.70
N LEU A 71 25.31 9.73 8.11
CA LEU A 71 24.30 8.88 7.48
C LEU A 71 23.21 8.47 8.48
N ILE A 72 23.59 8.12 9.70
CA ILE A 72 22.64 7.77 10.76
C ILE A 72 21.72 8.95 11.07
N GLU A 73 22.26 10.17 11.18
CA GLU A 73 21.45 11.37 11.42
C GLU A 73 20.51 11.69 10.26
N VAL A 74 20.99 11.57 9.02
CA VAL A 74 20.19 11.76 7.81
C VAL A 74 19.00 10.76 7.78
N GLU A 75 19.28 9.48 8.03
CA GLU A 75 18.28 8.41 8.03
C GLU A 75 17.24 8.60 9.14
N LEU A 76 17.68 8.99 10.35
CA LEU A 76 16.79 9.28 11.48
C LEU A 76 15.86 10.47 11.18
N THR A 77 16.44 11.57 10.68
CA THR A 77 15.66 12.79 10.40
C THR A 77 14.65 12.55 9.28
N GLU A 78 15.07 11.90 8.20
CA GLU A 78 14.17 11.54 7.09
C GLU A 78 13.04 10.62 7.57
N ALA A 79 13.35 9.58 8.36
CA ALA A 79 12.37 8.64 8.86
C ALA A 79 11.38 9.31 9.83
N ASN A 80 11.83 10.19 10.72
CA ASN A 80 10.97 10.94 11.62
C ASN A 80 10.04 11.91 10.87
N THR A 81 10.57 12.63 9.87
CA THR A 81 9.78 13.53 9.03
C THR A 81 8.71 12.75 8.26
N SER A 82 9.10 11.63 7.65
CA SER A 82 8.15 10.75 6.94
C SER A 82 7.10 10.18 7.86
N LYS A 83 7.48 9.79 9.09
CA LYS A 83 6.53 9.28 10.09
C LYS A 83 5.50 10.34 10.49
N CYS A 84 5.93 11.55 10.77
CA CYS A 84 5.02 12.65 11.13
C CYS A 84 3.99 12.93 10.01
N TYR A 85 4.43 12.91 8.75
CA TYR A 85 3.54 13.04 7.59
C TYR A 85 2.57 11.85 7.47
N THR A 86 3.08 10.62 7.62
CA THR A 86 2.26 9.40 7.58
C THR A 86 1.23 9.37 8.70
N ASP A 87 1.60 9.78 9.92
CA ASP A 87 0.69 9.86 11.07
C ASP A 87 -0.47 10.83 10.79
N SER A 88 -0.19 11.96 10.16
CA SER A 88 -1.21 12.95 9.79
C SER A 88 -2.18 12.40 8.74
N LEU A 89 -1.67 11.73 7.70
CA LEU A 89 -2.50 11.10 6.67
C LEU A 89 -3.33 9.95 7.25
N LEU A 90 -2.75 9.16 8.16
CA LEU A 90 -3.44 8.05 8.81
C LEU A 90 -4.63 8.55 9.63
N ALA A 91 -4.45 9.63 10.40
CA ALA A 91 -5.53 10.24 11.17
C ALA A 91 -6.70 10.68 10.26
N ILE A 92 -6.41 11.33 9.13
CA ILE A 92 -7.41 11.75 8.15
C ILE A 92 -8.14 10.53 7.54
N ALA A 93 -7.40 9.48 7.17
CA ALA A 93 -7.98 8.27 6.59
C ALA A 93 -8.89 7.53 7.58
N GLN A 94 -8.49 7.45 8.85
CA GLN A 94 -9.26 6.83 9.92
C GLN A 94 -10.54 7.61 10.26
N GLU A 95 -10.48 8.94 10.32
CA GLU A 95 -11.64 9.80 10.52
C GLU A 95 -12.65 9.63 9.38
N LYS A 96 -12.17 9.65 8.14
CA LYS A 96 -13.00 9.42 6.95
C LYS A 96 -13.65 8.03 6.98
N ALA A 97 -12.88 6.98 7.29
CA ALA A 97 -13.41 5.62 7.38
C ALA A 97 -14.49 5.52 8.47
N THR A 98 -14.26 6.10 9.66
CA THR A 98 -15.22 6.10 10.77
C THR A 98 -16.53 6.81 10.39
N THR A 99 -16.43 7.97 9.76
CA THR A 99 -17.60 8.75 9.32
C THR A 99 -18.42 7.98 8.27
N LEU A 100 -17.77 7.36 7.28
CA LEU A 100 -18.44 6.58 6.25
C LEU A 100 -19.03 5.28 6.80
N ALA A 101 -18.32 4.57 7.66
CA ALA A 101 -18.79 3.34 8.30
C ALA A 101 -20.07 3.55 9.10
N ALA A 102 -20.22 4.70 9.78
CA ALA A 102 -21.42 5.03 10.54
C ALA A 102 -22.70 5.12 9.69
N THR A 103 -22.57 5.28 8.36
CA THR A 103 -23.71 5.36 7.42
C THR A 103 -24.13 3.98 6.89
N LEU A 104 -23.36 2.94 7.15
CA LEU A 104 -23.56 1.59 6.64
C LEU A 104 -23.92 0.60 7.76
N TYR A 105 -24.48 -0.52 7.39
CA TYR A 105 -24.69 -1.64 8.30
C TYR A 105 -23.41 -2.46 8.39
N PHE A 106 -23.00 -2.75 9.61
CA PHE A 106 -21.87 -3.62 9.90
C PHE A 106 -22.38 -5.00 10.30
N ASP A 107 -21.94 -6.03 9.58
CA ASP A 107 -22.31 -7.41 9.75
C ASP A 107 -21.09 -8.23 10.18
N LYS A 108 -21.13 -8.79 11.40
CA LYS A 108 -20.09 -9.64 11.94
C LYS A 108 -20.65 -10.58 13.00
N ASP A 109 -20.59 -11.88 12.73
CA ASP A 109 -20.80 -12.88 13.79
C ASP A 109 -19.43 -13.21 14.41
N VAL A 110 -19.15 -12.60 15.56
CA VAL A 110 -17.86 -12.75 16.27
C VAL A 110 -17.52 -14.18 16.66
N ARG A 111 -18.49 -15.11 16.63
CA ARG A 111 -18.27 -16.53 16.92
C ARG A 111 -17.68 -17.30 15.74
N TYR A 112 -17.87 -16.79 14.51
CA TYR A 112 -17.51 -17.50 13.28
C TYR A 112 -16.72 -16.65 12.30
N GLN A 113 -16.56 -15.36 12.55
CA GLN A 113 -15.93 -14.42 11.62
C GLN A 113 -14.91 -13.56 12.33
N ASP A 114 -13.66 -13.62 11.86
CA ASP A 114 -12.60 -12.72 12.34
C ASP A 114 -12.77 -11.30 11.76
N ILE A 115 -13.35 -11.19 10.56
CA ILE A 115 -13.48 -9.95 9.79
C ILE A 115 -14.95 -9.71 9.46
N GLY A 116 -15.45 -8.53 9.81
CA GLY A 116 -16.81 -8.07 9.49
C GLY A 116 -16.90 -7.42 8.11
N THR A 117 -18.13 -7.16 7.69
CA THR A 117 -18.47 -6.63 6.37
C THR A 117 -19.41 -5.45 6.49
N TYR A 118 -19.15 -4.37 5.75
CA TYR A 118 -20.00 -3.18 5.66
C TYR A 118 -20.79 -3.18 4.35
N TYR A 119 -22.09 -2.89 4.43
CA TYR A 119 -22.97 -2.71 3.27
C TYR A 119 -24.20 -1.86 3.62
N ALA A 120 -24.94 -1.40 2.62
CA ALA A 120 -26.12 -0.59 2.87
C ALA A 120 -27.23 -1.41 3.57
N SER A 121 -27.84 -0.88 4.64
CA SER A 121 -28.86 -1.57 5.47
C SER A 121 -30.04 -2.14 4.69
N ARG A 122 -30.35 -1.59 3.52
CA ARG A 122 -31.41 -2.11 2.62
C ARG A 122 -31.03 -3.41 1.92
N HIS A 123 -29.71 -3.72 1.79
CA HIS A 123 -29.21 -4.94 1.18
C HIS A 123 -29.03 -6.09 2.18
N ARG A 124 -29.57 -5.96 3.40
CA ARG A 124 -29.61 -7.06 4.36
C ARG A 124 -30.43 -8.22 3.78
N THR A 125 -29.96 -9.44 4.04
CA THR A 125 -30.57 -10.66 3.51
C THR A 125 -32.04 -10.78 3.91
N GLU A 126 -32.40 -10.44 5.16
CA GLU A 126 -33.75 -10.53 5.69
C GLU A 126 -34.75 -9.61 4.97
N LYS A 127 -34.27 -8.54 4.34
CA LYS A 127 -35.09 -7.59 3.56
C LYS A 127 -35.25 -8.01 2.10
N ASN A 128 -34.52 -9.04 1.65
CA ASN A 128 -34.39 -9.43 0.24
C ASN A 128 -34.54 -10.94 0.01
N VAL A 129 -35.23 -11.66 0.90
CA VAL A 129 -35.34 -13.12 0.90
C VAL A 129 -35.85 -13.68 -0.46
N ASP A 130 -36.79 -12.96 -1.09
CA ASP A 130 -37.44 -13.43 -2.33
C ASP A 130 -37.05 -12.66 -3.59
N LYS A 131 -35.89 -11.96 -3.55
CA LYS A 131 -35.48 -11.07 -4.63
C LYS A 131 -34.11 -11.44 -5.17
N SER A 132 -33.90 -11.18 -6.48
CA SER A 132 -32.56 -11.05 -7.03
C SER A 132 -32.07 -9.63 -6.79
N TYR A 133 -30.86 -9.49 -6.27
CA TYR A 133 -30.26 -8.17 -5.98
C TYR A 133 -28.74 -8.22 -5.97
N LEU A 134 -28.12 -7.06 -6.11
CA LEU A 134 -26.67 -6.86 -5.92
C LEU A 134 -26.44 -6.23 -4.56
N ARG A 135 -25.43 -6.72 -3.84
CA ARG A 135 -24.96 -6.17 -2.57
C ARG A 135 -23.50 -5.72 -2.69
N PRO A 136 -23.26 -4.44 -2.97
CA PRO A 136 -21.92 -3.86 -2.78
C PRO A 136 -21.54 -3.97 -1.32
N GLN A 137 -20.33 -4.43 -1.03
CA GLN A 137 -19.83 -4.61 0.34
C GLN A 137 -18.32 -4.45 0.41
N THR A 138 -17.81 -4.05 1.58
CA THR A 138 -16.38 -4.02 1.88
C THR A 138 -16.11 -4.67 3.23
N ASP A 139 -14.99 -5.35 3.38
CA ASP A 139 -14.55 -5.85 4.67
C ASP A 139 -13.82 -4.76 5.49
N GLU A 140 -13.46 -5.06 6.74
CA GLU A 140 -12.74 -4.16 7.65
C GLU A 140 -11.35 -3.76 7.11
N ARG A 141 -10.81 -4.45 6.10
CA ARG A 141 -9.52 -4.16 5.46
C ARG A 141 -9.65 -3.32 4.19
N GLY A 142 -10.90 -3.06 3.75
CA GLY A 142 -11.17 -2.34 2.51
C GLY A 142 -11.19 -3.23 1.27
N VAL A 143 -11.33 -4.55 1.40
CA VAL A 143 -11.55 -5.44 0.26
C VAL A 143 -12.97 -5.21 -0.26
N PHE A 144 -13.07 -4.65 -1.46
CA PHE A 144 -14.34 -4.28 -2.07
C PHE A 144 -14.85 -5.38 -3.00
N THR A 145 -16.08 -5.83 -2.77
CA THR A 145 -16.76 -6.86 -3.58
C THR A 145 -18.20 -6.46 -3.86
N ILE A 146 -18.79 -7.07 -4.90
CA ILE A 146 -20.22 -7.03 -5.15
C ILE A 146 -20.73 -8.47 -5.13
N THR A 147 -21.59 -8.79 -4.17
CA THR A 147 -22.28 -10.09 -4.10
C THR A 147 -23.57 -10.01 -4.89
N ALA A 148 -23.73 -10.88 -5.87
CA ALA A 148 -25.01 -11.11 -6.53
C ALA A 148 -25.76 -12.24 -5.83
N PHE A 149 -27.02 -12.00 -5.52
CA PHE A 149 -28.01 -13.01 -5.12
C PHE A 149 -29.02 -13.14 -6.25
N TYR A 150 -28.95 -14.22 -7.00
CA TYR A 150 -29.83 -14.44 -8.14
C TYR A 150 -30.82 -15.60 -7.86
N ARG A 151 -32.09 -15.28 -7.86
CA ARG A 151 -33.16 -16.30 -7.71
C ARG A 151 -33.63 -16.80 -9.07
N GLY A 152 -33.57 -18.11 -9.24
CA GLY A 152 -33.99 -18.76 -10.46
C GLY A 152 -33.14 -19.95 -10.85
N ARG A 153 -33.21 -20.32 -12.14
CA ARG A 153 -32.34 -21.36 -12.67
C ARG A 153 -30.91 -20.89 -12.68
N ALA A 154 -29.99 -21.66 -12.11
CA ALA A 154 -28.58 -21.32 -12.01
C ALA A 154 -27.98 -20.83 -13.34
N ILE A 155 -27.10 -19.81 -13.25
CA ILE A 155 -26.44 -19.18 -14.38
C ILE A 155 -25.00 -19.68 -14.47
N GLY A 156 -24.38 -20.07 -13.33
CA GLY A 156 -22.93 -20.29 -13.23
C GLY A 156 -22.19 -18.98 -13.47
N ALA A 157 -22.60 -17.91 -12.81
CA ALA A 157 -22.10 -16.56 -13.11
C ALA A 157 -20.61 -16.43 -12.79
N HIS A 158 -19.80 -16.12 -13.79
CA HIS A 158 -18.37 -15.84 -13.67
C HIS A 158 -18.02 -14.37 -13.95
N THR A 159 -18.97 -13.57 -14.50
CA THR A 159 -18.77 -12.14 -14.76
C THR A 159 -20.04 -11.36 -14.44
N LEU A 160 -19.90 -10.24 -13.76
CA LEU A 160 -20.92 -9.22 -13.61
C LEU A 160 -20.56 -8.04 -14.51
N ARG A 161 -21.44 -7.71 -15.45
CA ARG A 161 -21.30 -6.59 -16.38
C ARG A 161 -22.24 -5.46 -16.03
N PHE A 162 -21.70 -4.25 -15.93
CA PHE A 162 -22.47 -3.02 -15.92
C PHE A 162 -22.36 -2.36 -17.29
N THR A 163 -23.50 -2.11 -17.95
CA THR A 163 -23.56 -1.52 -19.30
C THR A 163 -24.31 -0.19 -19.24
N ALA A 164 -23.74 0.86 -19.83
CA ALA A 164 -24.34 2.17 -20.00
C ALA A 164 -25.14 2.26 -21.31
N PRO A 165 -26.03 3.27 -21.47
CA PRO A 165 -26.87 3.43 -22.65
C PRO A 165 -26.10 3.63 -23.97
N ASP A 166 -24.88 4.17 -23.90
CA ASP A 166 -24.00 4.36 -25.07
C ASP A 166 -23.28 3.08 -25.51
N GLY A 167 -23.50 1.96 -24.81
CA GLY A 167 -22.88 0.67 -25.07
C GLY A 167 -21.53 0.45 -24.38
N SER A 168 -20.99 1.45 -23.70
CA SER A 168 -19.80 1.27 -22.86
C SER A 168 -20.13 0.35 -21.68
N TYR A 169 -19.14 -0.42 -21.20
CA TYR A 169 -19.35 -1.36 -20.10
C TYR A 169 -18.09 -1.57 -19.27
N VAL A 170 -18.30 -2.09 -18.06
CA VAL A 170 -17.26 -2.62 -17.18
C VAL A 170 -17.62 -4.03 -16.75
N ASP A 171 -16.64 -4.93 -16.77
CA ASP A 171 -16.75 -6.33 -16.37
C ASP A 171 -16.02 -6.56 -15.04
N LEU A 172 -16.70 -7.25 -14.13
CA LEU A 172 -16.13 -7.68 -12.86
C LEU A 172 -16.04 -9.20 -12.84
N PRO A 173 -14.86 -9.80 -12.66
CA PRO A 173 -14.71 -11.24 -12.56
C PRO A 173 -15.21 -11.76 -11.22
N ALA A 174 -15.76 -12.98 -11.21
CA ALA A 174 -16.07 -13.69 -9.98
C ALA A 174 -14.80 -14.04 -9.22
N THR A 175 -14.86 -13.99 -7.89
CA THR A 175 -13.71 -14.32 -6.99
C THR A 175 -13.60 -15.81 -6.74
N ALA A 176 -14.70 -16.55 -6.92
CA ALA A 176 -14.81 -18.01 -6.75
C ALA A 176 -16.02 -18.55 -7.52
N GLU A 177 -16.14 -19.87 -7.59
CA GLU A 177 -17.30 -20.54 -8.15
C GLU A 177 -18.59 -20.14 -7.43
N PRO A 178 -19.72 -20.01 -8.15
CA PRO A 178 -21.01 -19.69 -7.57
C PRO A 178 -21.46 -20.70 -6.51
N TYR A 179 -21.96 -20.21 -5.40
CA TYR A 179 -22.56 -21.05 -4.36
C TYR A 179 -24.08 -21.14 -4.55
N ILE A 180 -24.61 -22.35 -4.63
CA ILE A 180 -26.05 -22.61 -4.83
C ILE A 180 -26.71 -22.97 -3.49
N MET A 181 -27.68 -22.14 -3.08
CA MET A 181 -28.55 -22.40 -1.95
C MET A 181 -29.91 -22.84 -2.46
N SER A 182 -30.51 -23.88 -1.85
CA SER A 182 -31.87 -24.31 -2.11
C SER A 182 -32.62 -24.39 -0.80
N ASP A 183 -33.78 -23.75 -0.74
CA ASP A 183 -34.70 -23.75 0.39
C ASP A 183 -36.14 -24.00 -0.06
N ALA A 184 -37.09 -23.98 0.90
CA ALA A 184 -38.52 -24.18 0.60
C ALA A 184 -39.12 -23.12 -0.36
N THR A 185 -38.47 -21.97 -0.48
CA THR A 185 -38.93 -20.85 -1.31
C THR A 185 -38.31 -20.83 -2.70
N GLY A 186 -37.27 -21.65 -2.95
CA GLY A 186 -36.66 -21.79 -4.26
C GLY A 186 -35.13 -21.93 -4.23
N ARG A 187 -34.52 -21.59 -5.36
CA ARG A 187 -33.08 -21.70 -5.58
C ARG A 187 -32.45 -20.32 -5.73
N THR A 188 -31.39 -20.07 -4.99
CA THR A 188 -30.60 -18.83 -5.07
C THR A 188 -29.16 -19.17 -5.41
N GLU A 189 -28.64 -18.56 -6.45
CA GLU A 189 -27.20 -18.55 -6.77
C GLU A 189 -26.57 -17.31 -6.15
N ARG A 190 -25.53 -17.50 -5.34
CA ARG A 190 -24.70 -16.44 -4.77
C ARG A 190 -23.33 -16.45 -5.45
N THR A 191 -22.92 -15.30 -5.96
CA THR A 191 -21.60 -15.11 -6.58
C THR A 191 -20.99 -13.80 -6.08
N ASP A 192 -19.73 -13.87 -5.65
CA ASP A 192 -18.97 -12.70 -5.21
C ASP A 192 -18.06 -12.24 -6.36
N PHE A 193 -18.12 -10.97 -6.72
CA PHE A 193 -17.33 -10.35 -7.79
C PHE A 193 -16.31 -9.38 -7.21
N ALA A 194 -15.05 -9.43 -7.70
CA ALA A 194 -14.04 -8.45 -7.35
C ALA A 194 -14.44 -7.08 -7.89
N ALA A 195 -14.48 -6.09 -7.02
CA ALA A 195 -14.82 -4.71 -7.37
C ALA A 195 -13.67 -3.77 -7.05
N THR A 196 -13.62 -2.67 -7.81
CA THR A 196 -12.66 -1.60 -7.59
C THR A 196 -13.40 -0.26 -7.56
N PRO A 197 -12.81 0.83 -7.02
CA PRO A 197 -13.46 2.15 -7.02
C PRO A 197 -13.86 2.63 -8.42
N GLU A 198 -13.18 2.20 -9.46
CA GLU A 198 -13.45 2.57 -10.86
C GLU A 198 -14.83 2.12 -11.31
N VAL A 199 -15.35 0.98 -10.81
CA VAL A 199 -16.71 0.56 -11.13
C VAL A 199 -17.76 1.52 -10.56
N ALA A 200 -17.53 2.03 -9.35
CA ALA A 200 -18.42 3.02 -8.76
C ALA A 200 -18.37 4.35 -9.53
N HIS A 201 -17.19 4.72 -10.01
CA HIS A 201 -17.01 5.90 -10.86
C HIS A 201 -17.73 5.75 -12.20
N PHE A 202 -17.56 4.60 -12.89
CA PHE A 202 -18.26 4.28 -14.12
C PHE A 202 -19.78 4.33 -13.93
N VAL A 203 -20.30 3.67 -12.89
CA VAL A 203 -21.74 3.66 -12.58
C VAL A 203 -22.25 5.06 -12.25
N GLY A 204 -21.50 5.85 -11.50
CA GLY A 204 -21.86 7.21 -11.10
C GLY A 204 -21.85 8.22 -12.26
N ALA A 205 -21.08 7.97 -13.32
CA ALA A 205 -21.01 8.82 -14.50
C ALA A 205 -22.23 8.70 -15.42
N HIS A 206 -23.08 7.68 -15.22
CA HIS A 206 -24.22 7.41 -16.09
C HIS A 206 -25.55 7.45 -15.33
N THR A 207 -26.58 7.99 -15.97
CA THR A 207 -27.92 8.10 -15.37
C THR A 207 -28.66 6.78 -15.26
N THR A 208 -28.35 5.83 -16.15
CA THR A 208 -28.96 4.51 -16.21
C THR A 208 -27.90 3.46 -16.47
N ILE A 209 -27.92 2.37 -15.72
CA ILE A 209 -27.03 1.24 -15.87
C ILE A 209 -27.83 -0.05 -15.91
N THR A 210 -27.48 -0.95 -16.82
CA THR A 210 -27.98 -2.32 -16.86
C THR A 210 -26.95 -3.25 -16.27
N ALA A 211 -27.31 -4.00 -15.21
CA ALA A 211 -26.48 -5.03 -14.62
C ALA A 211 -26.83 -6.40 -15.17
N THR A 212 -25.85 -7.14 -15.67
CA THR A 212 -26.02 -8.45 -16.29
C THR A 212 -25.04 -9.46 -15.70
N LEU A 213 -25.54 -10.57 -15.20
CA LEU A 213 -24.77 -11.76 -14.85
C LEU A 213 -24.49 -12.59 -16.10
N ILE A 214 -23.24 -12.99 -16.30
CA ILE A 214 -22.76 -13.76 -17.45
C ILE A 214 -22.12 -15.05 -16.94
N GLY A 215 -22.62 -16.17 -17.42
CA GLY A 215 -22.16 -17.53 -17.14
C GLY A 215 -22.52 -18.44 -18.32
N GLU A 216 -22.97 -19.66 -18.06
CA GLU A 216 -23.53 -20.56 -19.08
C GLU A 216 -24.70 -19.91 -19.87
N ARG A 217 -25.35 -18.92 -19.25
CA ARG A 217 -26.35 -18.05 -19.83
C ARG A 217 -26.24 -16.65 -19.22
N LYS A 218 -26.96 -15.70 -19.82
CA LYS A 218 -27.01 -14.32 -19.33
C LYS A 218 -28.34 -14.07 -18.62
N ALA A 219 -28.31 -13.31 -17.54
CA ALA A 219 -29.51 -12.81 -16.88
C ALA A 219 -29.30 -11.38 -16.38
N GLN A 220 -30.26 -10.52 -16.62
CA GLN A 220 -30.28 -9.20 -15.99
C GLN A 220 -30.67 -9.31 -14.53
N ILE A 221 -30.06 -8.48 -13.69
CA ILE A 221 -30.36 -8.35 -12.27
C ILE A 221 -30.83 -6.92 -12.01
N PRO A 222 -31.85 -6.70 -11.16
CA PRO A 222 -32.31 -5.35 -10.83
C PRO A 222 -31.20 -4.49 -10.28
N PHE A 223 -31.05 -3.28 -10.80
CA PHE A 223 -30.08 -2.30 -10.36
C PHE A 223 -30.65 -0.88 -10.50
N ALA A 224 -31.08 -0.32 -9.38
CA ALA A 224 -31.72 0.99 -9.32
C ALA A 224 -30.71 2.11 -9.00
N LYS A 225 -31.12 3.37 -9.19
CA LYS A 225 -30.31 4.54 -8.80
C LYS A 225 -29.86 4.48 -7.33
N THR A 226 -30.69 3.97 -6.46
CA THR A 226 -30.38 3.77 -5.05
C THR A 226 -29.31 2.70 -4.82
N ASP A 227 -29.14 1.71 -5.73
CA ASP A 227 -28.08 0.70 -5.68
C ASP A 227 -26.75 1.32 -6.15
N ALA A 228 -26.81 2.21 -7.15
CA ALA A 228 -25.66 3.01 -7.56
C ALA A 228 -25.13 3.90 -6.41
N GLN A 229 -26.04 4.53 -5.65
CA GLN A 229 -25.66 5.31 -4.46
C GLN A 229 -25.00 4.45 -3.38
N ALA A 230 -25.56 3.26 -3.11
CA ALA A 230 -24.95 2.34 -2.15
C ALA A 230 -23.59 1.82 -2.63
N LEU A 231 -23.45 1.57 -3.93
CA LEU A 231 -22.18 1.18 -4.54
C LEU A 231 -21.11 2.26 -4.30
N ALA A 232 -21.46 3.53 -4.55
CA ALA A 232 -20.55 4.66 -4.31
C ALA A 232 -20.16 4.79 -2.83
N GLN A 233 -21.12 4.73 -1.91
CA GLN A 233 -20.86 4.81 -0.46
C GLN A 233 -19.91 3.70 0.01
N VAL A 234 -20.12 2.47 -0.45
CA VAL A 234 -19.27 1.33 -0.08
C VAL A 234 -17.88 1.45 -0.71
N ALA A 235 -17.78 1.91 -1.97
CA ALA A 235 -16.49 2.14 -2.63
C ALA A 235 -15.66 3.22 -1.92
N ASP A 236 -16.30 4.29 -1.44
CA ASP A 236 -15.66 5.35 -0.67
C ASP A 236 -15.13 4.82 0.67
N LEU A 237 -15.93 4.01 1.38
CA LEU A 237 -15.49 3.36 2.62
C LEU A 237 -14.34 2.37 2.36
N ALA A 238 -14.45 1.53 1.33
CA ALA A 238 -13.42 0.59 0.94
C ALA A 238 -12.08 1.29 0.69
N SER A 239 -12.12 2.41 -0.05
CA SER A 239 -10.93 3.24 -0.32
C SER A 239 -10.32 3.83 0.95
N ALA A 240 -11.14 4.32 1.87
CA ALA A 240 -10.68 4.89 3.14
C ALA A 240 -10.07 3.83 4.07
N LEU A 241 -10.69 2.65 4.18
CA LEU A 241 -10.18 1.52 4.96
C LEU A 241 -8.86 0.99 4.39
N LYS A 242 -8.77 0.84 3.08
CA LYS A 242 -7.55 0.41 2.40
C LYS A 242 -6.41 1.40 2.63
N ALA A 243 -6.66 2.69 2.44
CA ALA A 243 -5.68 3.74 2.70
C ALA A 243 -5.21 3.72 4.17
N SER A 244 -6.13 3.55 5.13
CA SER A 244 -5.80 3.42 6.55
C SER A 244 -4.89 2.22 6.82
N THR A 245 -5.19 1.06 6.24
CA THR A 245 -4.38 -0.16 6.38
C THR A 245 -2.97 0.01 5.81
N GLU A 246 -2.84 0.60 4.62
CA GLU A 246 -1.56 0.86 3.97
C GLU A 246 -0.71 1.87 4.76
N LEU A 247 -1.33 2.95 5.25
CA LEU A 247 -0.66 3.96 6.07
C LEU A 247 -0.22 3.41 7.43
N GLN A 248 -1.01 2.53 8.06
CA GLN A 248 -0.61 1.82 9.27
C GLN A 248 0.62 0.94 9.05
N ALA A 249 0.67 0.20 7.95
CA ALA A 249 1.83 -0.61 7.60
C ALA A 249 3.08 0.26 7.37
N ALA A 250 2.93 1.39 6.67
CA ALA A 250 4.02 2.36 6.46
C ALA A 250 4.52 2.96 7.78
N GLN A 251 3.61 3.34 8.69
CA GLN A 251 3.95 3.86 10.03
C GLN A 251 4.76 2.84 10.85
N GLN A 252 4.36 1.57 10.82
CA GLN A 252 5.08 0.50 11.52
C GLN A 252 6.49 0.31 10.95
N GLU A 253 6.64 0.37 9.64
CA GLU A 253 7.95 0.26 8.98
C GLU A 253 8.86 1.43 9.33
N LEU A 254 8.34 2.66 9.30
CA LEU A 254 9.08 3.85 9.71
C LEU A 254 9.49 3.77 11.18
N THR A 255 8.63 3.27 12.06
CA THR A 255 8.95 3.06 13.48
C THR A 255 10.09 2.05 13.67
N ARG A 256 10.09 0.94 12.91
CA ARG A 256 11.19 -0.04 12.92
C ARG A 256 12.50 0.58 12.45
N ARG A 257 12.45 1.37 11.36
CA ARG A 257 13.62 2.07 10.81
C ARG A 257 14.21 3.06 11.81
N ILE A 258 13.37 3.86 12.48
CA ILE A 258 13.80 4.79 13.53
C ILE A 258 14.51 4.04 14.65
N THR A 259 13.89 3.00 15.22
CA THR A 259 14.47 2.18 16.29
C THR A 259 15.83 1.58 15.89
N PHE A 260 15.96 1.11 14.66
CA PHE A 260 17.21 0.55 14.14
C PHE A 260 18.35 1.58 14.10
N TYR A 261 18.08 2.80 13.67
CA TYR A 261 19.11 3.84 13.60
C TYR A 261 19.40 4.48 14.96
N GLU A 262 18.42 4.60 15.86
CA GLU A 262 18.63 5.04 17.24
C GLU A 262 19.59 4.11 18.01
N GLN A 263 19.47 2.80 17.80
CA GLN A 263 20.40 1.83 18.40
C GLN A 263 21.84 1.96 17.88
N ARG A 264 22.04 2.43 16.65
CA ARG A 264 23.35 2.63 16.02
C ARG A 264 23.95 3.99 16.25
N ARG A 265 23.17 4.95 16.72
CA ARG A 265 23.60 6.27 17.12
C ARG A 265 24.37 6.26 18.45
N LYS A 266 24.07 5.27 19.33
CA LYS A 266 24.74 5.05 20.63
C LYS A 266 26.12 4.43 20.43
#